data_862caf7af18999d33b88ca84c778270d
#
_entry.id   862caf7af18999d33b88ca84c778270d
#
_cell.length_a   1.000
_cell.length_b   1.000
_cell.length_c   1.000
_cell.angle_alpha   90.00
_cell.angle_beta   90.00
_cell.angle_gamma   90.00
#
_symmetry.space_group_name_H-M   'P 1'
#
loop_
_entity.id
_entity.type
_entity.pdbx_description
1 polymer ?
#
loop_
_entity_poly.entity_id
_entity_poly.type
_entity_poly.pdbx_seq_one_letter_code
_entity_poly.pdbx_strand_id
1 'polypeptide(L)'
;RYPDITRTPDENWKDHASRLKSYHEKGKRRGLYYNLDFHCMNATDYGVPQKRERVFIVAFRGDLEVDWTFPTPTHCFDSLLRAKWITGEYWERHKIPLSRRPKPSLRLSRRLERIRDWGEFSAESPWRTVRDAIADLPDPRKADHSASIPNHWLNPGARVYPGHNGSPLDEPAKVLKAGAHGVPGGENMLAYPNGEVRYFTVRECARLQSFPDNYVFMGSWTESMRQLGNAVPVLLAQVVALAVRKRLGRFHDRQYT
;
A
#
# COMPACT_ATOMS: atom_id res chain seq x y z
N ARG A 1 8.72 6.86 -24.07
CA ARG A 1 9.95 6.18 -24.48
C ARG A 1 10.78 7.02 -25.47
N TYR A 2 10.12 7.71 -26.37
CA TYR A 2 10.73 8.60 -27.40
C TYR A 2 9.98 9.93 -27.37
N PRO A 3 10.39 10.92 -26.54
CA PRO A 3 9.67 12.18 -26.39
C PRO A 3 9.62 13.02 -27.68
N ASP A 4 10.63 12.85 -28.55
CA ASP A 4 10.72 13.58 -29.82
C ASP A 4 9.79 13.02 -30.91
N ILE A 5 9.17 11.87 -30.68
CA ILE A 5 8.22 11.28 -31.63
C ILE A 5 6.80 11.54 -31.16
N THR A 6 6.24 12.63 -31.60
CA THR A 6 4.89 13.05 -31.27
C THR A 6 3.81 12.23 -31.99
N ARG A 7 2.61 12.20 -31.43
CA ARG A 7 1.44 11.60 -32.07
C ARG A 7 1.01 12.46 -33.27
N THR A 8 0.67 11.81 -34.39
CA THR A 8 0.08 12.51 -35.52
C THR A 8 -1.38 12.85 -35.24
N PRO A 9 -1.98 13.89 -35.88
CA PRO A 9 -3.34 14.33 -35.57
C PRO A 9 -4.40 13.23 -35.66
N ASP A 10 -4.28 12.35 -36.64
CA ASP A 10 -5.27 11.27 -36.88
C ASP A 10 -4.92 9.93 -36.18
N GLU A 11 -3.83 9.89 -35.46
CA GLU A 11 -3.36 8.68 -34.79
C GLU A 11 -3.99 8.52 -33.41
N ASN A 12 -4.67 7.40 -33.12
CA ASN A 12 -5.09 7.11 -31.77
C ASN A 12 -3.90 6.65 -30.91
N TRP A 13 -4.10 6.59 -29.58
CA TRP A 13 -3.01 6.28 -28.65
C TRP A 13 -2.44 4.84 -28.84
N LYS A 14 -3.26 3.89 -29.30
CA LYS A 14 -2.83 2.48 -29.51
C LYS A 14 -1.93 2.39 -30.73
N ASP A 15 -2.29 3.06 -31.81
CA ASP A 15 -1.52 3.11 -33.05
C ASP A 15 -0.18 3.81 -32.80
N HIS A 16 -0.21 4.92 -32.05
CA HIS A 16 1.01 5.61 -31.62
C HIS A 16 1.92 4.70 -30.78
N ALA A 17 1.37 3.98 -29.79
CA ALA A 17 2.14 3.03 -28.99
C ALA A 17 2.74 1.90 -29.83
N SER A 18 1.98 1.36 -30.80
CA SER A 18 2.43 0.33 -31.70
C SER A 18 3.56 0.83 -32.62
N ARG A 19 3.43 2.05 -33.12
CA ARG A 19 4.47 2.70 -33.93
C ARG A 19 5.76 2.93 -33.13
N LEU A 20 5.66 3.39 -31.89
CA LEU A 20 6.81 3.55 -31.00
C LEU A 20 7.47 2.23 -30.66
N LYS A 21 6.69 1.16 -30.48
CA LYS A 21 7.19 -0.19 -30.25
C LYS A 21 7.99 -0.70 -31.46
N SER A 22 7.42 -0.60 -32.66
CA SER A 22 8.09 -0.97 -33.91
C SER A 22 9.35 -0.14 -34.16
N TYR A 23 9.33 1.15 -33.83
CA TYR A 23 10.50 2.04 -33.94
C TYR A 23 11.64 1.54 -33.01
N HIS A 24 11.29 1.13 -31.80
CA HIS A 24 12.26 0.59 -30.85
C HIS A 24 12.85 -0.76 -31.29
N GLU A 25 12.01 -1.67 -31.78
CA GLU A 25 12.42 -3.00 -32.26
C GLU A 25 13.36 -2.92 -33.49
N LYS A 26 13.16 -1.96 -34.35
CA LYS A 26 14.03 -1.71 -35.51
C LYS A 26 15.37 -1.05 -35.18
N GLY A 27 15.69 -0.88 -33.88
CA GLY A 27 16.97 -0.32 -33.45
C GLY A 27 17.22 1.15 -33.83
N LYS A 28 16.19 1.88 -34.25
CA LYS A 28 16.28 3.32 -34.62
C LYS A 28 16.35 4.18 -33.36
N ARG A 29 17.45 4.07 -32.61
CA ARG A 29 17.69 4.81 -31.35
C ARG A 29 18.38 6.16 -31.61
N ARG A 30 17.76 7.05 -32.38
CA ARG A 30 18.24 8.42 -32.62
C ARG A 30 17.53 9.39 -31.66
N GLY A 31 18.28 10.35 -31.13
CA GLY A 31 17.75 11.35 -30.20
C GLY A 31 17.57 10.83 -28.77
N LEU A 32 16.79 11.53 -27.97
CA LEU A 32 16.50 11.20 -26.58
C LEU A 32 15.54 10.00 -26.50
N TYR A 33 15.96 8.96 -25.80
CA TYR A 33 15.09 7.82 -25.52
C TYR A 33 15.25 7.33 -24.08
N TYR A 34 14.25 6.60 -23.60
CA TYR A 34 14.21 6.01 -22.25
C TYR A 34 13.98 4.51 -22.30
N ASN A 35 14.74 3.78 -21.50
CA ASN A 35 14.41 2.40 -21.13
C ASN A 35 13.34 2.47 -20.05
N LEU A 36 12.16 1.92 -20.33
CA LEU A 36 10.97 2.05 -19.51
C LEU A 36 10.49 0.67 -19.07
N ASP A 37 10.23 0.53 -17.79
CA ASP A 37 9.58 -0.63 -17.20
C ASP A 37 8.42 -0.18 -16.30
N PHE A 38 7.42 -1.03 -16.11
CA PHE A 38 6.28 -0.75 -15.24
C PHE A 38 5.84 -1.99 -14.49
N HIS A 39 5.39 -1.79 -13.26
CA HIS A 39 4.90 -2.87 -12.41
C HIS A 39 3.74 -2.40 -11.55
N CYS A 40 2.73 -3.28 -11.34
CA CYS A 40 1.65 -3.06 -10.40
C CYS A 40 2.06 -3.63 -9.05
N MET A 41 2.32 -2.76 -8.08
CA MET A 41 2.79 -3.13 -6.76
C MET A 41 1.65 -3.00 -5.73
N ASN A 42 1.46 -4.05 -4.91
CA ASN A 42 0.56 -3.99 -3.77
C ASN A 42 1.33 -3.53 -2.52
N ALA A 43 0.85 -2.48 -1.89
CA ALA A 43 1.52 -1.87 -0.73
C ALA A 43 1.71 -2.84 0.44
N THR A 44 0.80 -3.81 0.64
CA THR A 44 0.94 -4.83 1.70
C THR A 44 2.17 -5.70 1.55
N ASP A 45 2.62 -5.95 0.32
CA ASP A 45 3.79 -6.77 0.03
C ASP A 45 5.10 -6.08 0.43
N TYR A 46 5.02 -4.81 0.83
CA TYR A 46 6.14 -3.97 1.29
C TYR A 46 5.94 -3.42 2.71
N GLY A 47 5.07 -4.05 3.51
CA GLY A 47 4.87 -3.73 4.92
C GLY A 47 3.94 -2.57 5.23
N VAL A 48 3.20 -2.07 4.25
CA VAL A 48 2.13 -1.09 4.46
C VAL A 48 0.88 -1.80 4.98
N PRO A 49 0.24 -1.35 6.07
CA PRO A 49 -0.95 -2.01 6.65
C PRO A 49 -2.24 -1.69 5.87
N GLN A 50 -2.15 -1.56 4.55
CA GLN A 50 -3.27 -1.26 3.65
C GLN A 50 -3.11 -2.00 2.31
N LYS A 51 -4.14 -2.70 1.88
CA LYS A 51 -4.25 -3.24 0.51
C LYS A 51 -4.41 -2.07 -0.45
N ARG A 52 -3.38 -1.78 -1.24
CA ARG A 52 -3.39 -0.66 -2.17
C ARG A 52 -2.45 -0.96 -3.33
N GLU A 53 -3.03 -1.23 -4.47
CA GLU A 53 -2.28 -1.45 -5.71
C GLU A 53 -2.00 -0.13 -6.41
N ARG A 54 -0.77 0.05 -6.88
CA ARG A 54 -0.35 1.20 -7.68
C ARG A 54 0.57 0.76 -8.79
N VAL A 55 0.33 1.29 -9.97
CA VAL A 55 1.24 1.11 -11.10
C VAL A 55 2.38 2.12 -10.95
N PHE A 56 3.59 1.62 -10.89
CA PHE A 56 4.80 2.41 -10.99
C PHE A 56 5.38 2.28 -12.39
N ILE A 57 5.76 3.39 -12.96
CA ILE A 57 6.45 3.46 -14.24
C ILE A 57 7.81 4.07 -13.94
N VAL A 58 8.87 3.32 -14.20
CA VAL A 58 10.26 3.76 -14.02
C VAL A 58 10.92 3.83 -15.39
N ALA A 59 11.56 4.95 -15.66
CA ALA A 59 12.22 5.19 -16.93
C ALA A 59 13.60 5.77 -16.72
N PHE A 60 14.62 5.11 -17.24
CA PHE A 60 15.98 5.62 -17.25
C PHE A 60 16.34 6.09 -18.65
N ARG A 61 17.07 7.22 -18.73
CA ARG A 61 17.60 7.69 -20.00
C ARG A 61 18.50 6.61 -20.60
N GLY A 62 18.37 6.37 -21.88
CA GLY A 62 18.93 5.20 -22.53
C GLY A 62 20.47 5.13 -22.55
N ASP A 63 21.14 6.29 -22.49
CA ASP A 63 22.60 6.38 -22.41
C ASP A 63 23.18 5.97 -21.04
N LEU A 64 22.31 5.86 -20.02
CA LEU A 64 22.74 5.42 -18.69
C LEU A 64 22.92 3.91 -18.60
N GLU A 65 22.41 3.14 -19.56
CA GLU A 65 22.51 1.66 -19.61
C GLU A 65 22.18 0.97 -18.27
N VAL A 66 21.19 1.52 -17.55
CA VAL A 66 20.78 1.00 -16.23
C VAL A 66 20.04 -0.31 -16.40
N ASP A 67 20.58 -1.37 -15.82
CA ASP A 67 19.85 -2.62 -15.61
C ASP A 67 18.88 -2.46 -14.45
N TRP A 68 17.57 -2.43 -14.74
CA TRP A 68 16.51 -2.18 -13.79
C TRP A 68 15.65 -3.40 -13.53
N THR A 69 15.36 -3.64 -12.29
CA THR A 69 14.33 -4.58 -11.83
C THR A 69 13.59 -3.96 -10.65
N PHE A 70 12.27 -4.13 -10.59
CA PHE A 70 11.49 -3.71 -9.44
C PHE A 70 11.91 -4.47 -8.18
N PRO A 71 11.85 -3.84 -6.99
CA PRO A 71 12.17 -4.49 -5.73
C PRO A 71 11.23 -5.69 -5.49
N THR A 72 11.79 -6.76 -4.93
CA THR A 72 11.03 -7.96 -4.55
C THR A 72 10.18 -7.66 -3.31
N PRO A 73 9.00 -8.29 -3.18
CA PRO A 73 8.20 -8.27 -1.96
C PRO A 73 9.01 -8.67 -0.72
N THR A 74 8.74 -8.01 0.39
CA THR A 74 9.35 -8.29 1.70
C THR A 74 8.34 -8.85 2.71
N HIS A 75 7.05 -8.82 2.36
CA HIS A 75 5.95 -9.29 3.20
C HIS A 75 4.99 -10.13 2.39
N CYS A 76 4.35 -11.12 2.99
CA CYS A 76 3.34 -11.93 2.32
C CYS A 76 2.14 -12.26 3.20
N PHE A 77 1.02 -12.59 2.55
CA PHE A 77 -0.22 -12.94 3.22
C PHE A 77 -0.14 -14.28 3.95
N ASP A 78 0.57 -15.26 3.40
CA ASP A 78 0.68 -16.58 4.02
C ASP A 78 1.47 -16.54 5.33
N SER A 79 2.47 -15.67 5.44
CA SER A 79 3.16 -15.40 6.70
C SER A 79 2.21 -14.79 7.75
N LEU A 80 1.27 -13.89 7.35
CA LEU A 80 0.24 -13.40 8.27
C LEU A 80 -0.72 -14.51 8.72
N LEU A 81 -1.17 -15.37 7.80
CA LEU A 81 -2.04 -16.50 8.13
C LEU A 81 -1.36 -17.45 9.12
N ARG A 82 -0.08 -17.72 8.89
CA ARG A 82 0.71 -18.53 9.81
C ARG A 82 0.81 -17.90 11.19
N ALA A 83 1.22 -16.63 11.23
CA ALA A 83 1.36 -15.88 12.49
C ALA A 83 0.06 -15.86 13.30
N LYS A 84 -1.10 -15.86 12.64
CA LYS A 84 -2.42 -15.86 13.30
C LYS A 84 -2.88 -17.23 13.74
N TRP A 85 -2.78 -18.25 12.89
CA TRP A 85 -3.48 -19.52 13.12
C TRP A 85 -2.60 -20.77 13.20
N ILE A 86 -1.30 -20.67 12.96
CA ILE A 86 -0.36 -21.77 13.13
C ILE A 86 0.52 -21.54 14.35
N THR A 87 1.26 -20.43 14.40
CA THR A 87 2.14 -20.13 15.56
C THR A 87 1.42 -19.38 16.67
N GLY A 88 0.43 -18.56 16.36
CA GLY A 88 -0.30 -17.74 17.33
C GLY A 88 0.42 -16.45 17.75
N GLU A 89 1.65 -16.22 17.30
CA GLU A 89 2.49 -15.07 17.68
C GLU A 89 1.85 -13.71 17.40
N TYR A 90 1.00 -13.60 16.36
CA TYR A 90 0.23 -12.40 16.06
C TYR A 90 -0.66 -12.00 17.25
N TRP A 91 -1.41 -12.96 17.78
CA TRP A 91 -2.34 -12.74 18.89
C TRP A 91 -1.62 -12.45 20.20
N GLU A 92 -0.48 -13.11 20.43
CA GLU A 92 0.35 -12.91 21.62
C GLU A 92 0.95 -11.52 21.63
N ARG A 93 1.53 -11.07 20.51
CA ARG A 93 2.05 -9.71 20.33
C ARG A 93 1.00 -8.64 20.63
N HIS A 94 -0.23 -8.89 20.24
CA HIS A 94 -1.35 -7.98 20.47
C HIS A 94 -2.11 -8.23 21.77
N LYS A 95 -1.63 -9.16 22.62
CA LYS A 95 -2.23 -9.52 23.91
C LYS A 95 -3.72 -9.90 23.79
N ILE A 96 -4.08 -10.61 22.71
CA ILE A 96 -5.45 -11.10 22.50
C ILE A 96 -5.61 -12.48 23.09
N PRO A 97 -6.46 -12.65 24.14
CA PRO A 97 -6.67 -13.92 24.79
C PRO A 97 -7.35 -14.94 23.85
N LEU A 98 -7.10 -16.22 24.05
CA LEU A 98 -7.63 -17.32 23.22
C LEU A 98 -9.14 -17.22 23.00
N SER A 99 -9.91 -16.86 24.05
CA SER A 99 -11.37 -16.70 23.99
C SER A 99 -11.86 -15.62 23.01
N ARG A 100 -11.00 -14.68 22.63
CA ARG A 100 -11.31 -13.59 21.68
C ARG A 100 -10.68 -13.78 20.30
N ARG A 101 -9.91 -14.85 20.10
CA ARG A 101 -9.27 -15.12 18.80
C ARG A 101 -10.33 -15.70 17.84
N PRO A 102 -10.55 -15.10 16.64
CA PRO A 102 -11.49 -15.63 15.69
C PRO A 102 -11.01 -16.95 15.11
N LYS A 103 -11.95 -17.85 14.80
CA LYS A 103 -11.64 -19.06 14.03
C LYS A 103 -11.46 -18.70 12.56
N PRO A 104 -10.57 -19.38 11.82
CA PRO A 104 -10.42 -19.17 10.39
C PRO A 104 -11.70 -19.62 9.67
N SER A 105 -12.07 -18.92 8.60
CA SER A 105 -13.15 -19.37 7.72
C SER A 105 -12.77 -20.66 7.00
N LEU A 106 -13.75 -21.42 6.50
CA LEU A 106 -13.50 -22.68 5.78
C LEU A 106 -12.51 -22.49 4.61
N ARG A 107 -12.60 -21.37 3.89
CA ARG A 107 -11.68 -21.04 2.80
C ARG A 107 -10.24 -20.85 3.31
N LEU A 108 -10.09 -20.19 4.44
CA LEU A 108 -8.78 -19.97 5.08
C LEU A 108 -8.23 -21.27 5.67
N SER A 109 -9.05 -22.14 6.25
CA SER A 109 -8.63 -23.44 6.76
C SER A 109 -7.96 -24.29 5.69
N ARG A 110 -8.54 -24.39 4.49
CA ARG A 110 -7.94 -25.11 3.35
C ARG A 110 -6.59 -24.50 2.92
N ARG A 111 -6.43 -23.18 3.02
CA ARG A 111 -5.15 -22.53 2.72
C ARG A 111 -4.12 -22.79 3.83
N LEU A 112 -4.55 -22.80 5.09
CA LEU A 112 -3.69 -23.09 6.23
C LEU A 112 -3.17 -24.53 6.21
N GLU A 113 -3.97 -25.51 5.77
CA GLU A 113 -3.50 -26.89 5.54
C GLU A 113 -2.33 -26.90 4.57
N ARG A 114 -2.45 -26.25 3.41
CA ARG A 114 -1.35 -26.15 2.44
C ARG A 114 -0.10 -25.46 3.01
N ILE A 115 -0.28 -24.39 3.80
CA ILE A 115 0.85 -23.67 4.42
C ILE A 115 1.57 -24.56 5.43
N ARG A 116 0.87 -25.45 6.16
CA ARG A 116 1.46 -26.41 7.11
C ARG A 116 2.33 -27.45 6.43
N ASP A 117 1.90 -27.88 5.24
CA ASP A 117 2.61 -28.92 4.47
C ASP A 117 3.87 -28.39 3.77
N TRP A 118 4.00 -27.08 3.62
CA TRP A 118 5.19 -26.46 3.07
C TRP A 118 6.28 -26.38 4.14
N GLY A 119 7.23 -27.35 4.08
CA GLY A 119 8.29 -27.50 5.07
C GLY A 119 9.32 -26.36 5.13
N GLU A 120 9.46 -25.59 4.07
CA GLU A 120 10.30 -24.39 4.02
C GLU A 120 9.45 -23.11 4.02
N PHE A 121 9.78 -22.23 4.96
CA PHE A 121 9.10 -20.96 5.10
C PHE A 121 9.64 -19.93 4.09
N SER A 122 8.73 -19.20 3.47
CA SER A 122 8.98 -17.89 2.89
C SER A 122 9.73 -17.02 3.91
N ALA A 123 10.89 -16.47 3.53
CA ALA A 123 11.66 -15.54 4.37
C ALA A 123 10.92 -14.19 4.54
N GLU A 124 9.76 -14.03 3.92
CA GLU A 124 8.98 -12.81 3.93
C GLU A 124 8.23 -12.61 5.25
N SER A 125 8.23 -11.39 5.74
CA SER A 125 7.50 -10.98 6.94
C SER A 125 5.98 -11.08 6.76
N PRO A 126 5.21 -11.21 7.85
CA PRO A 126 3.75 -11.14 7.79
C PRO A 126 3.25 -9.79 7.28
N TRP A 127 2.22 -9.77 6.43
CA TRP A 127 1.49 -8.54 6.14
C TRP A 127 1.07 -7.85 7.44
N ARG A 128 1.19 -6.53 7.46
CA ARG A 128 0.76 -5.72 8.61
C ARG A 128 -0.74 -5.46 8.54
N THR A 129 -1.38 -5.44 9.71
CA THR A 129 -2.82 -5.25 9.87
C THR A 129 -3.16 -3.83 10.32
N VAL A 130 -4.45 -3.49 10.34
CA VAL A 130 -4.93 -2.25 10.97
C VAL A 130 -4.47 -2.18 12.42
N ARG A 131 -4.59 -3.28 13.17
CA ARG A 131 -4.15 -3.34 14.57
C ARG A 131 -2.66 -3.03 14.73
N ASP A 132 -1.79 -3.55 13.85
CA ASP A 132 -0.36 -3.24 13.88
C ASP A 132 -0.07 -1.74 13.69
N ALA A 133 -0.97 -1.01 13.04
CA ALA A 133 -0.79 0.42 12.77
C ALA A 133 -1.32 1.34 13.87
N ILE A 134 -2.38 0.92 14.60
CA ILE A 134 -3.12 1.83 15.46
C ILE A 134 -3.29 1.35 16.92
N ALA A 135 -2.75 0.18 17.29
CA ALA A 135 -2.99 -0.41 18.62
C ALA A 135 -2.43 0.41 19.79
N ASP A 136 -1.44 1.23 19.55
CA ASP A 136 -0.83 2.14 20.53
C ASP A 136 -1.51 3.52 20.59
N LEU A 137 -2.40 3.83 19.64
CA LEU A 137 -3.20 5.06 19.71
C LEU A 137 -4.34 4.90 20.72
N PRO A 138 -4.66 5.96 21.49
CA PRO A 138 -5.82 5.95 22.37
C PRO A 138 -7.12 5.85 21.56
N ASP A 139 -8.18 5.32 22.18
CA ASP A 139 -9.50 5.30 21.53
C ASP A 139 -10.01 6.74 21.35
N PRO A 140 -10.25 7.21 20.12
CA PRO A 140 -10.66 8.59 19.85
C PRO A 140 -12.06 8.93 20.38
N ARG A 141 -12.81 7.94 20.87
CA ARG A 141 -14.10 8.15 21.57
C ARG A 141 -13.91 8.61 23.00
N LYS A 142 -12.71 8.46 23.58
CA LYS A 142 -12.36 8.88 24.94
C LYS A 142 -11.64 10.22 24.87
N ALA A 143 -12.32 11.28 25.31
CA ALA A 143 -11.92 12.67 25.10
C ALA A 143 -10.53 13.06 25.66
N ASP A 144 -10.08 12.42 26.76
CA ASP A 144 -8.91 12.90 27.51
C ASP A 144 -7.53 12.63 26.88
N HIS A 145 -7.42 11.70 25.93
CA HIS A 145 -6.13 11.28 25.42
C HIS A 145 -5.91 11.57 23.93
N SER A 146 -6.95 11.90 23.17
CA SER A 146 -6.85 12.16 21.73
C SER A 146 -6.41 13.60 21.40
N ALA A 147 -6.66 14.54 22.29
CA ALA A 147 -6.40 15.97 22.06
C ALA A 147 -4.92 16.33 21.90
N SER A 148 -4.01 15.50 22.44
CA SER A 148 -2.55 15.70 22.33
C SER A 148 -1.93 15.15 21.05
N ILE A 149 -2.66 14.30 20.30
CA ILE A 149 -2.15 13.67 19.08
C ILE A 149 -2.70 14.40 17.86
N PRO A 150 -1.86 15.03 17.04
CA PRO A 150 -2.31 15.77 15.86
C PRO A 150 -3.14 14.89 14.91
N ASN A 151 -4.28 15.40 14.47
CA ASN A 151 -5.19 14.71 13.54
C ASN A 151 -5.87 13.44 14.12
N HIS A 152 -5.90 13.27 15.46
CA HIS A 152 -6.49 12.09 16.10
C HIS A 152 -7.77 12.39 16.87
N TRP A 153 -8.78 12.89 16.19
CA TRP A 153 -10.12 13.14 16.75
C TRP A 153 -11.19 12.37 15.99
N LEU A 154 -12.24 11.98 16.71
CA LEU A 154 -13.35 11.23 16.16
C LEU A 154 -14.16 12.07 15.15
N ASN A 155 -14.38 11.52 13.97
CA ASN A 155 -15.42 11.99 13.07
C ASN A 155 -16.68 11.13 13.28
N PRO A 156 -17.84 11.71 13.69
CA PRO A 156 -19.04 10.95 14.01
C PRO A 156 -19.82 10.52 12.75
N GLY A 157 -20.86 9.70 12.94
CA GLY A 157 -21.84 9.37 11.90
C GLY A 157 -21.49 8.16 11.02
N ALA A 158 -20.49 7.36 11.40
CA ALA A 158 -20.19 6.12 10.69
C ALA A 158 -21.34 5.12 10.81
N ARG A 159 -21.71 4.49 9.68
CA ARG A 159 -22.73 3.44 9.62
C ARG A 159 -22.43 2.47 8.50
N VAL A 160 -22.85 1.22 8.68
CA VAL A 160 -22.70 0.16 7.68
C VAL A 160 -23.71 0.34 6.55
N TYR A 161 -23.26 0.10 5.33
CA TYR A 161 -24.10 0.02 4.13
C TYR A 161 -23.80 -1.29 3.39
N PRO A 162 -24.71 -1.80 2.55
CA PRO A 162 -24.40 -2.96 1.69
C PRO A 162 -23.08 -2.75 0.91
N GLY A 163 -22.15 -3.68 1.07
CA GLY A 163 -20.80 -3.59 0.48
C GLY A 163 -19.81 -2.68 1.19
N HIS A 164 -20.22 -1.90 2.19
CA HIS A 164 -19.39 -0.91 2.91
C HIS A 164 -19.39 -1.18 4.43
N ASN A 165 -18.68 -2.21 4.84
CA ASN A 165 -18.66 -2.72 6.22
C ASN A 165 -17.37 -2.44 7.00
N GLY A 166 -16.54 -1.52 6.51
CA GLY A 166 -15.30 -1.14 7.18
C GLY A 166 -14.15 -2.12 6.99
N SER A 167 -13.00 -1.79 7.59
CA SER A 167 -11.79 -2.60 7.63
C SER A 167 -11.67 -3.29 8.99
N PRO A 168 -11.56 -4.63 9.04
CA PRO A 168 -11.36 -5.34 10.31
C PRO A 168 -9.99 -5.00 10.93
N LEU A 169 -9.91 -4.97 12.25
CA LEU A 169 -8.67 -4.70 12.99
C LEU A 169 -7.53 -5.65 12.63
N ASP A 170 -7.86 -6.93 12.46
CA ASP A 170 -6.88 -7.99 12.30
C ASP A 170 -6.59 -8.34 10.84
N GLU A 171 -6.90 -7.43 9.93
CA GLU A 171 -6.57 -7.51 8.51
C GLU A 171 -5.90 -6.22 8.04
N PRO A 172 -5.18 -6.21 6.91
CA PRO A 172 -4.79 -4.97 6.26
C PRO A 172 -6.02 -4.13 5.90
N ALA A 173 -5.92 -2.82 6.08
CA ALA A 173 -7.00 -1.91 5.73
C ALA A 173 -7.39 -2.03 4.25
N LYS A 174 -8.67 -1.79 3.96
CA LYS A 174 -9.15 -1.55 2.60
C LYS A 174 -8.56 -0.25 2.05
N VAL A 175 -8.63 -0.06 0.75
CA VAL A 175 -8.14 1.17 0.11
C VAL A 175 -8.90 2.38 0.64
N LEU A 176 -8.19 3.36 1.19
CA LEU A 176 -8.75 4.67 1.51
C LEU A 176 -9.10 5.39 0.21
N LYS A 177 -10.34 5.85 0.10
CA LYS A 177 -10.84 6.54 -1.10
C LYS A 177 -10.84 8.05 -0.90
N ALA A 178 -10.35 8.77 -1.90
CA ALA A 178 -10.54 10.20 -2.04
C ALA A 178 -11.95 10.46 -2.60
N GLY A 179 -12.95 10.54 -1.74
CA GLY A 179 -14.32 10.80 -2.18
C GLY A 179 -14.46 12.23 -2.72
N ALA A 180 -14.92 12.39 -3.98
CA ALA A 180 -15.26 13.69 -4.55
C ALA A 180 -16.50 14.30 -3.89
N HIS A 181 -17.30 13.53 -3.18
CA HIS A 181 -18.61 13.92 -2.64
C HIS A 181 -18.74 13.80 -1.12
N GLY A 182 -17.63 13.78 -0.39
CA GLY A 182 -17.67 13.83 1.08
C GLY A 182 -18.37 12.64 1.75
N VAL A 183 -18.87 11.65 0.98
CA VAL A 183 -19.41 10.42 1.52
C VAL A 183 -18.25 9.47 1.75
N PRO A 184 -17.85 9.27 3.00
CA PRO A 184 -16.85 8.28 3.32
C PRO A 184 -17.47 6.92 3.00
N GLY A 185 -16.98 6.29 1.94
CA GLY A 185 -17.30 4.89 1.69
C GLY A 185 -16.86 4.03 2.86
N GLY A 186 -17.37 2.82 2.96
CA GLY A 186 -17.05 1.88 4.04
C GLY A 186 -15.56 1.57 4.20
N GLU A 187 -14.76 1.92 3.21
CA GLU A 187 -13.31 1.76 3.23
C GLU A 187 -12.61 2.67 4.26
N ASN A 188 -13.20 3.83 4.57
CA ASN A 188 -12.67 4.78 5.55
C ASN A 188 -13.14 4.48 6.97
N MET A 189 -13.71 3.31 7.22
CA MET A 189 -14.21 2.89 8.53
C MET A 189 -13.40 1.74 9.10
N LEU A 190 -13.24 1.77 10.42
CA LEU A 190 -12.83 0.64 11.24
C LEU A 190 -14.05 -0.20 11.59
N ALA A 191 -13.94 -1.52 11.44
CA ALA A 191 -14.94 -2.48 11.90
C ALA A 191 -14.41 -3.25 13.12
N TYR A 192 -15.16 -3.21 14.20
CA TYR A 192 -14.88 -3.97 15.42
C TYR A 192 -15.46 -5.39 15.34
N PRO A 193 -14.91 -6.35 16.10
CA PRO A 193 -15.43 -7.73 16.13
C PRO A 193 -16.89 -7.86 16.60
N ASN A 194 -17.40 -6.90 17.37
CA ASN A 194 -18.79 -6.84 17.84
C ASN A 194 -19.77 -6.28 16.80
N GLY A 195 -19.30 -5.96 15.59
CA GLY A 195 -20.10 -5.38 14.51
C GLY A 195 -20.23 -3.87 14.52
N GLU A 196 -19.73 -3.18 15.55
CA GLU A 196 -19.67 -1.73 15.55
C GLU A 196 -18.69 -1.20 14.51
N VAL A 197 -18.97 0.00 14.00
CA VAL A 197 -18.09 0.69 13.09
C VAL A 197 -17.87 2.14 13.55
N ARG A 198 -16.71 2.70 13.21
CA ARG A 198 -16.46 4.14 13.29
C ARG A 198 -15.58 4.57 12.12
N TYR A 199 -15.62 5.85 11.79
CA TYR A 199 -14.60 6.34 10.87
C TYR A 199 -13.22 6.26 11.51
N PHE A 200 -12.21 5.99 10.65
CA PHE A 200 -10.84 6.23 11.04
C PHE A 200 -10.63 7.72 11.29
N THR A 201 -9.80 8.05 12.27
CA THR A 201 -9.26 9.39 12.39
C THR A 201 -8.27 9.66 11.25
N VAL A 202 -7.96 10.92 10.98
CA VAL A 202 -6.95 11.29 9.98
C VAL A 202 -5.59 10.70 10.36
N ARG A 203 -5.23 10.69 11.65
CA ARG A 203 -3.99 10.08 12.16
C ARG A 203 -3.92 8.58 11.89
N GLU A 204 -5.00 7.87 12.16
CA GLU A 204 -5.07 6.44 11.87
C GLU A 204 -4.91 6.17 10.37
N CYS A 205 -5.60 6.93 9.52
CA CYS A 205 -5.44 6.83 8.07
C CYS A 205 -4.02 7.17 7.60
N ALA A 206 -3.37 8.15 8.21
CA ALA A 206 -1.97 8.49 7.94
C ALA A 206 -1.04 7.32 8.25
N ARG A 207 -1.20 6.68 9.41
CA ARG A 207 -0.43 5.49 9.79
C ARG A 207 -0.71 4.28 8.89
N LEU A 208 -1.95 4.09 8.45
CA LEU A 208 -2.32 3.05 7.47
C LEU A 208 -1.61 3.23 6.12
N GLN A 209 -1.18 4.45 5.80
CA GLN A 209 -0.36 4.76 4.63
C GLN A 209 1.10 5.06 4.98
N SER A 210 1.53 4.68 6.18
CA SER A 210 2.91 4.78 6.65
C SER A 210 3.45 6.21 6.70
N PHE A 211 2.59 7.24 6.84
CA PHE A 211 3.04 8.58 7.15
C PHE A 211 3.59 8.64 8.58
N PRO A 212 4.68 9.38 8.82
CA PRO A 212 5.22 9.55 10.16
C PRO A 212 4.29 10.39 11.05
N ASP A 213 4.35 10.18 12.37
CA ASP A 213 3.42 10.82 13.31
C ASP A 213 3.60 12.33 13.45
N ASN A 214 4.76 12.85 13.10
CA ASN A 214 5.01 14.29 13.06
C ASN A 214 4.47 14.99 11.80
N TYR A 215 3.97 14.24 10.81
CA TYR A 215 3.32 14.82 9.65
C TYR A 215 1.89 15.25 10.01
N VAL A 216 1.57 16.52 9.87
CA VAL A 216 0.26 17.09 10.19
C VAL A 216 -0.50 17.38 8.90
N PHE A 217 -1.71 16.82 8.79
CA PHE A 217 -2.64 17.13 7.71
C PHE A 217 -3.43 18.37 8.05
N MET A 218 -3.50 19.30 7.11
CA MET A 218 -4.20 20.57 7.27
C MET A 218 -5.59 20.50 6.62
N GLY A 219 -6.54 21.25 7.18
CA GLY A 219 -7.90 21.34 6.67
C GLY A 219 -8.91 20.46 7.41
N SER A 220 -10.11 20.35 6.87
CA SER A 220 -11.18 19.51 7.42
C SER A 220 -10.85 18.02 7.31
N TRP A 221 -11.61 17.19 8.05
CA TRP A 221 -11.51 15.74 7.94
C TRP A 221 -11.67 15.27 6.47
N THR A 222 -12.67 15.78 5.77
CA THR A 222 -12.93 15.43 4.34
C THR A 222 -11.75 15.80 3.46
N GLU A 223 -11.15 16.98 3.65
CA GLU A 223 -10.00 17.43 2.87
C GLU A 223 -8.75 16.57 3.15
N SER A 224 -8.50 16.26 4.42
CA SER A 224 -7.42 15.38 4.81
C SER A 224 -7.59 13.96 4.25
N MET A 225 -8.82 13.43 4.26
CA MET A 225 -9.13 12.13 3.65
C MET A 225 -8.97 12.14 2.13
N ARG A 226 -9.25 13.27 1.46
CA ARG A 226 -9.00 13.45 0.03
C ARG A 226 -7.50 13.41 -0.28
N GLN A 227 -6.68 14.08 0.52
CA GLN A 227 -5.22 14.05 0.40
C GLN A 227 -4.69 12.63 0.57
N LEU A 228 -5.08 11.94 1.64
CA LEU A 228 -4.70 10.56 1.93
C LEU A 228 -5.19 9.58 0.85
N GLY A 229 -6.42 9.74 0.38
CA GLY A 229 -6.98 8.89 -0.68
C GLY A 229 -6.22 9.00 -2.01
N ASN A 230 -5.62 10.15 -2.31
CA ASN A 230 -4.80 10.38 -3.51
C ASN A 230 -3.32 10.01 -3.30
N ALA A 231 -2.86 9.92 -2.07
CA ALA A 231 -1.45 9.66 -1.78
C ALA A 231 -0.98 8.26 -2.23
N VAL A 232 0.30 8.16 -2.53
CA VAL A 232 1.03 6.90 -2.54
C VAL A 232 1.52 6.63 -1.12
N PRO A 233 1.36 5.42 -0.56
CA PRO A 233 1.88 5.10 0.76
C PRO A 233 3.38 5.39 0.87
N VAL A 234 3.78 6.06 1.96
CA VAL A 234 5.16 6.57 2.11
C VAL A 234 6.19 5.45 2.01
N LEU A 235 5.96 4.35 2.72
CA LEU A 235 6.88 3.20 2.69
C LEU A 235 6.99 2.58 1.29
N LEU A 236 5.88 2.47 0.54
CA LEU A 236 5.91 1.95 -0.84
C LEU A 236 6.69 2.88 -1.77
N ALA A 237 6.48 4.20 -1.65
CA ALA A 237 7.24 5.19 -2.41
C ALA A 237 8.74 5.13 -2.06
N GLN A 238 9.07 4.97 -0.78
CA GLN A 238 10.44 4.84 -0.30
C GLN A 238 11.15 3.62 -0.88
N VAL A 239 10.48 2.46 -0.92
CA VAL A 239 11.04 1.22 -1.48
C VAL A 239 11.44 1.41 -2.95
N VAL A 240 10.56 2.03 -3.75
CA VAL A 240 10.86 2.30 -5.16
C VAL A 240 11.99 3.34 -5.29
N ALA A 241 11.93 4.43 -4.53
CA ALA A 241 12.94 5.48 -4.57
C ALA A 241 14.34 4.98 -4.19
N LEU A 242 14.43 4.14 -3.15
CA LEU A 242 15.70 3.53 -2.74
C LEU A 242 16.25 2.57 -3.80
N ALA A 243 15.38 1.81 -4.47
CA ALA A 243 15.78 0.94 -5.58
C ALA A 243 16.34 1.75 -6.76
N VAL A 244 15.67 2.85 -7.12
CA VAL A 244 16.17 3.79 -8.15
C VAL A 244 17.51 4.38 -7.75
N ARG A 245 17.63 4.92 -6.53
CA ARG A 245 18.87 5.48 -5.99
C ARG A 245 20.05 4.49 -6.04
N LYS A 246 19.79 3.23 -5.63
CA LYS A 246 20.81 2.17 -5.66
C LYS A 246 21.33 1.90 -7.07
N ARG A 247 20.48 1.97 -8.09
CA ARG A 247 20.89 1.77 -9.48
C ARG A 247 21.66 2.95 -10.03
N LEU A 248 21.24 4.17 -9.72
CA LEU A 248 21.95 5.38 -10.13
C LEU A 248 23.30 5.54 -9.42
N GLY A 249 23.42 5.20 -8.14
CA GLY A 249 24.70 5.22 -7.40
C GLY A 249 25.74 4.31 -8.02
N ARG A 250 25.38 3.09 -8.40
CA ARG A 250 26.28 2.15 -9.10
C ARG A 250 26.74 2.65 -10.47
N PHE A 251 25.93 3.47 -11.12
CA PHE A 251 26.30 4.11 -12.38
C PHE A 251 27.36 5.19 -12.15
N HIS A 252 27.20 6.00 -11.10
CA HIS A 252 28.16 7.05 -10.74
C HIS A 252 29.55 6.47 -10.42
N ASP A 253 29.58 5.39 -9.64
CA ASP A 253 30.83 4.71 -9.27
C ASP A 253 31.57 4.13 -10.50
N ARG A 254 30.86 3.70 -11.55
CA ARG A 254 31.45 3.18 -12.78
C ARG A 254 32.03 4.25 -13.72
N GLN A 255 31.64 5.49 -13.59
CA GLN A 255 32.17 6.60 -14.42
C GLN A 255 33.47 7.19 -13.86
N TYR A 256 33.82 6.89 -12.61
CA TYR A 256 35.00 7.44 -11.93
C TYR A 256 36.03 6.37 -11.59
N THR A 257 35.83 5.13 -12.04
CA THR A 257 36.83 4.03 -12.06
C THR A 257 37.27 3.72 -13.49
#